data_d8a57ab6d8d4683b308d01419e2ad09f
#
_entry.id   d8a57ab6d8d4683b308d01419e2ad09f
#
_cell.length_a   1.000
_cell.length_b   1.000
_cell.length_c   1.000
_cell.angle_alpha   90.00
_cell.angle_beta   90.00
_cell.angle_gamma   90.00
#
_symmetry.space_group_name_H-M   'P 1'
#
loop_
_entity.id
_entity.type
_entity.pdbx_description
1 polymer ?
#
loop_
_entity_poly.entity_id
_entity_poly.type
_entity_poly.pdbx_seq_one_letter_code
_entity_poly.pdbx_strand_id
1 'polypeptide(L)'
;MSSKSLIFGDKVLLVIILLLSLFSFFPVFSSSSYLSYVIDGSSPIFYLVKHFIVILFGLLLMMSIKLVPHKLFRGMSIILLPVGLLLLIYTLSQGTTIGGSAASRWIDIPFVGISFQTSSLAAIILITYTARYLSKVDLSKTKFKETIIPLWLPIFAYIFLILPSNLSSALLIFSSLILILFISGFPITHLLKMFLILGFLSTAFFFLAKTYPDQFPNRIDTWVSRIENFNSNDNLDANYQIQRAKIAINNGGLIGVGAGKSIMKNHLPQSNSDFIFAIIVEEYGIAGGSLII
;
A
#
# COMPACT_ATOMS: atom_id res chain seq x y z
N MET A 1 -2.11 11.79 -36.60
CA MET A 1 -1.43 11.57 -35.31
C MET A 1 -0.46 10.41 -35.50
N SER A 2 0.83 10.66 -35.35
CA SER A 2 1.91 9.70 -35.62
C SER A 2 1.82 8.47 -34.72
N SER A 3 1.87 7.25 -35.28
CA SER A 3 1.83 5.97 -34.57
C SER A 3 2.96 5.81 -33.51
N LYS A 4 4.02 6.60 -33.59
CA LYS A 4 5.13 6.60 -32.63
C LYS A 4 4.79 7.16 -31.25
N SER A 5 3.76 8.01 -31.11
CA SER A 5 3.33 8.57 -29.81
C SER A 5 2.50 7.59 -28.97
N LEU A 6 1.91 6.57 -29.59
CA LEU A 6 1.10 5.55 -28.92
C LEU A 6 1.91 4.57 -28.08
N ILE A 7 3.19 4.30 -28.44
CA ILE A 7 4.01 3.28 -27.79
C ILE A 7 4.64 3.81 -26.49
N PHE A 8 5.06 5.08 -26.44
CA PHE A 8 5.84 5.58 -25.30
C PHE A 8 5.08 6.47 -24.29
N GLY A 9 3.81 6.86 -24.58
CA GLY A 9 3.04 7.77 -23.72
C GLY A 9 3.78 9.09 -23.46
N ASP A 10 3.71 9.59 -22.21
CA ASP A 10 4.48 10.75 -21.80
C ASP A 10 5.95 10.36 -21.59
N LYS A 11 6.82 10.95 -22.41
CA LYS A 11 8.25 10.67 -22.41
C LYS A 11 8.94 11.16 -21.13
N VAL A 12 8.47 12.29 -20.57
CA VAL A 12 9.04 12.86 -19.35
C VAL A 12 8.79 11.91 -18.19
N LEU A 13 7.54 11.45 -18.04
CA LEU A 13 7.15 10.49 -17.01
C LEU A 13 7.93 9.17 -17.12
N LEU A 14 8.11 8.67 -18.34
CA LEU A 14 8.87 7.45 -18.59
C LEU A 14 10.35 7.61 -18.19
N VAL A 15 10.97 8.75 -18.55
CA VAL A 15 12.36 9.04 -18.18
C VAL A 15 12.50 9.13 -16.66
N ILE A 16 11.58 9.79 -15.97
CA ILE A 16 11.60 9.88 -14.50
C ILE A 16 11.52 8.49 -13.88
N ILE A 17 10.59 7.64 -14.34
CA ILE A 17 10.44 6.27 -13.84
C ILE A 17 11.72 5.47 -14.05
N LEU A 18 12.35 5.58 -15.22
CA LEU A 18 13.61 4.89 -15.52
C LEU A 18 14.75 5.38 -14.64
N LEU A 19 14.88 6.70 -14.45
CA LEU A 19 15.93 7.28 -13.59
C LEU A 19 15.73 6.84 -12.14
N LEU A 20 14.51 6.89 -11.59
CA LEU A 20 14.22 6.43 -10.24
C LEU A 20 14.45 4.92 -10.10
N SER A 21 14.10 4.13 -11.12
CA SER A 21 14.37 2.69 -11.14
C SER A 21 15.88 2.39 -11.12
N LEU A 22 16.67 3.11 -11.89
CA LEU A 22 18.13 2.98 -11.89
C LEU A 22 18.73 3.42 -10.56
N PHE A 23 18.28 4.56 -10.02
CA PHE A 23 18.75 5.05 -8.72
C PHE A 23 18.44 4.05 -7.60
N SER A 24 17.31 3.35 -7.65
CA SER A 24 16.88 2.42 -6.59
C SER A 24 17.86 1.27 -6.32
N PHE A 25 18.75 0.94 -7.27
CA PHE A 25 19.76 -0.10 -7.08
C PHE A 25 20.77 0.24 -5.99
N PHE A 26 21.15 1.51 -5.85
CA PHE A 26 22.12 1.94 -4.86
C PHE A 26 21.64 1.77 -3.42
N PRO A 27 20.47 2.33 -3.01
CA PRO A 27 20.00 2.16 -1.65
C PRO A 27 19.59 0.72 -1.35
N VAL A 28 19.07 -0.04 -2.34
CA VAL A 28 18.77 -1.46 -2.16
C VAL A 28 20.05 -2.26 -1.92
N PHE A 29 21.11 -2.01 -2.65
CA PHE A 29 22.40 -2.68 -2.42
C PHE A 29 22.95 -2.35 -1.03
N SER A 30 22.94 -1.07 -0.66
CA SER A 30 23.43 -0.64 0.64
C SER A 30 22.67 -1.26 1.81
N SER A 31 21.34 -1.19 1.77
CA SER A 31 20.49 -1.72 2.85
C SER A 31 20.46 -3.24 2.91
N SER A 32 20.52 -3.93 1.77
CA SER A 32 20.51 -5.40 1.72
C SER A 32 21.83 -6.03 2.16
N SER A 33 22.92 -5.28 2.20
CA SER A 33 24.23 -5.78 2.66
C SER A 33 24.16 -6.30 4.09
N TYR A 34 23.44 -5.61 4.98
CA TYR A 34 23.27 -6.06 6.37
C TYR A 34 22.43 -7.33 6.47
N LEU A 35 21.27 -7.38 5.76
CA LEU A 35 20.39 -8.55 5.77
C LEU A 35 21.12 -9.80 5.29
N SER A 36 21.89 -9.68 4.21
CA SER A 36 22.57 -10.80 3.59
C SER A 36 23.63 -11.43 4.49
N TYR A 37 24.40 -10.59 5.21
CA TYR A 37 25.47 -11.10 6.07
C TYR A 37 24.99 -11.59 7.42
N VAL A 38 23.94 -10.98 8.00
CA VAL A 38 23.55 -11.22 9.40
C VAL A 38 22.36 -12.15 9.53
N ILE A 39 21.40 -12.09 8.61
CA ILE A 39 20.12 -12.81 8.74
C ILE A 39 20.07 -14.05 7.86
N ASP A 40 20.34 -13.93 6.57
CA ASP A 40 20.09 -15.00 5.61
C ASP A 40 21.34 -15.76 5.16
N GLY A 41 22.55 -15.26 5.45
CA GLY A 41 23.81 -15.83 4.95
C GLY A 41 23.92 -15.81 3.40
N SER A 42 23.05 -15.06 2.73
CA SER A 42 23.01 -14.93 1.27
C SER A 42 23.94 -13.80 0.77
N SER A 43 24.20 -13.76 -0.53
CA SER A 43 24.99 -12.66 -1.12
C SER A 43 24.13 -11.42 -1.34
N PRO A 44 24.63 -10.19 -1.11
CA PRO A 44 23.95 -8.94 -1.50
C PRO A 44 23.55 -8.89 -2.97
N ILE A 45 24.30 -9.58 -3.83
CA ILE A 45 24.00 -9.70 -5.26
C ILE A 45 22.69 -10.41 -5.51
N PHE A 46 22.32 -11.39 -4.67
CA PHE A 46 21.03 -12.06 -4.79
C PHE A 46 19.85 -11.09 -4.68
N TYR A 47 19.90 -10.16 -3.72
CA TYR A 47 18.88 -9.13 -3.55
C TYR A 47 18.83 -8.16 -4.73
N LEU A 48 20.00 -7.79 -5.30
CA LEU A 48 20.04 -6.97 -6.50
C LEU A 48 19.42 -7.64 -7.72
N VAL A 49 19.72 -8.93 -7.93
CA VAL A 49 19.15 -9.70 -9.04
C VAL A 49 17.62 -9.81 -8.87
N LYS A 50 17.15 -10.11 -7.65
CA LYS A 50 15.72 -10.14 -7.35
C LYS A 50 15.06 -8.78 -7.64
N HIS A 51 15.68 -7.69 -7.20
CA HIS A 51 15.20 -6.33 -7.44
C HIS A 51 15.15 -6.00 -8.93
N PHE A 52 16.21 -6.35 -9.68
CA PHE A 52 16.25 -6.17 -11.15
C PHE A 52 15.10 -6.90 -11.84
N ILE A 53 14.86 -8.16 -11.49
CA ILE A 53 13.78 -8.96 -12.08
C ILE A 53 12.41 -8.32 -11.80
N VAL A 54 12.17 -7.85 -10.58
CA VAL A 54 10.90 -7.21 -10.20
C VAL A 54 10.71 -5.89 -10.95
N ILE A 55 11.76 -5.06 -11.07
CA ILE A 55 11.69 -3.82 -11.86
C ILE A 55 11.42 -4.12 -13.33
N LEU A 56 12.16 -5.04 -13.91
CA LEU A 56 12.00 -5.43 -15.32
C LEU A 56 10.57 -5.91 -15.58
N PHE A 57 10.04 -6.77 -14.72
CA PHE A 57 8.68 -7.26 -14.80
C PHE A 57 7.65 -6.11 -14.68
N GLY A 58 7.87 -5.20 -13.72
CA GLY A 58 7.01 -4.01 -13.53
C GLY A 58 7.00 -3.10 -14.76
N LEU A 59 8.16 -2.84 -15.37
CA LEU A 59 8.28 -2.05 -16.59
C LEU A 59 7.59 -2.73 -17.78
N LEU A 60 7.76 -4.04 -17.93
CA LEU A 60 7.07 -4.81 -18.97
C LEU A 60 5.55 -4.78 -18.79
N LEU A 61 5.05 -4.94 -17.56
CA LEU A 61 3.62 -4.79 -17.26
C LEU A 61 3.11 -3.39 -17.58
N MET A 62 3.85 -2.36 -17.18
CA MET A 62 3.49 -0.97 -17.47
C MET A 62 3.38 -0.70 -18.97
N MET A 63 4.29 -1.25 -19.77
CA MET A 63 4.25 -1.14 -21.22
C MET A 63 3.09 -1.96 -21.83
N SER A 64 2.83 -3.15 -21.30
CA SER A 64 1.77 -4.05 -21.80
C SER A 64 0.36 -3.54 -21.52
N ILE A 65 0.14 -2.92 -20.35
CA ILE A 65 -1.18 -2.39 -19.94
C ILE A 65 -1.70 -1.32 -20.89
N LYS A 66 -0.82 -0.54 -21.54
CA LYS A 66 -1.20 0.44 -22.55
C LYS A 66 -1.85 -0.17 -23.79
N LEU A 67 -1.50 -1.39 -24.12
CA LEU A 67 -2.01 -2.10 -25.29
C LEU A 67 -3.42 -2.65 -25.02
N VAL A 68 -3.84 -2.70 -23.76
CA VAL A 68 -5.14 -3.23 -23.34
C VAL A 68 -6.22 -2.15 -23.51
N PRO A 69 -7.23 -2.36 -24.34
CA PRO A 69 -8.30 -1.38 -24.52
C PRO A 69 -9.13 -1.23 -23.23
N HIS A 70 -9.47 -0.01 -22.87
CA HIS A 70 -10.22 0.32 -21.64
C HIS A 70 -11.55 -0.46 -21.50
N LYS A 71 -12.15 -0.86 -22.61
CA LYS A 71 -13.37 -1.68 -22.61
C LYS A 71 -13.21 -3.02 -21.93
N LEU A 72 -12.00 -3.63 -21.98
CA LEU A 72 -11.73 -4.91 -21.33
C LEU A 72 -11.70 -4.77 -19.79
N PHE A 73 -11.12 -3.70 -19.27
CA PHE A 73 -11.14 -3.42 -17.83
C PHE A 73 -12.56 -3.35 -17.26
N ARG A 74 -13.48 -2.78 -18.06
CA ARG A 74 -14.90 -2.69 -17.72
C ARG A 74 -15.54 -4.08 -17.55
N GLY A 75 -15.23 -5.03 -18.41
CA GLY A 75 -15.72 -6.41 -18.30
C GLY A 75 -15.04 -7.17 -17.16
N MET A 76 -13.71 -7.09 -17.13
CA MET A 76 -12.89 -7.77 -16.13
C MET A 76 -13.25 -7.37 -14.69
N SER A 77 -13.62 -6.12 -14.43
CA SER A 77 -13.95 -5.66 -13.09
C SER A 77 -15.08 -6.44 -12.41
N ILE A 78 -16.04 -6.98 -13.18
CA ILE A 78 -17.12 -7.81 -12.62
C ILE A 78 -16.60 -9.20 -12.25
N ILE A 79 -15.78 -9.78 -13.13
CA ILE A 79 -15.25 -11.13 -12.94
C ILE A 79 -14.22 -11.12 -11.81
N LEU A 80 -13.38 -10.08 -11.76
CA LEU A 80 -12.35 -9.94 -10.72
C LEU A 80 -12.93 -9.64 -9.34
N LEU A 81 -14.12 -9.07 -9.26
CA LEU A 81 -14.72 -8.73 -7.97
C LEU A 81 -14.93 -9.96 -7.07
N PRO A 82 -15.61 -11.05 -7.45
CA PRO A 82 -15.68 -12.25 -6.61
C PRO A 82 -14.32 -12.91 -6.41
N VAL A 83 -13.44 -12.90 -7.41
CA VAL A 83 -12.09 -13.45 -7.29
C VAL A 83 -11.28 -12.71 -6.21
N GLY A 84 -11.33 -11.38 -6.21
CA GLY A 84 -10.66 -10.58 -5.17
C GLY A 84 -11.20 -10.84 -3.76
N LEU A 85 -12.52 -11.04 -3.61
CA LEU A 85 -13.12 -11.43 -2.32
C LEU A 85 -12.59 -12.80 -1.86
N LEU A 86 -12.57 -13.78 -2.74
CA LEU A 86 -12.05 -15.11 -2.42
C LEU A 86 -10.57 -15.07 -2.03
N LEU A 87 -9.76 -14.28 -2.73
CA LEU A 87 -8.35 -14.08 -2.39
C LEU A 87 -8.18 -13.41 -1.01
N LEU A 88 -9.00 -12.42 -0.67
CA LEU A 88 -8.96 -11.78 0.65
C LEU A 88 -9.37 -12.76 1.76
N ILE A 89 -10.42 -13.57 1.56
CA ILE A 89 -10.83 -14.60 2.51
C ILE A 89 -9.71 -15.63 2.68
N TYR A 90 -9.10 -16.09 1.59
CA TYR A 90 -7.97 -17.01 1.63
C TYR A 90 -6.79 -16.41 2.40
N THR A 91 -6.47 -15.13 2.18
CA THR A 91 -5.38 -14.45 2.91
C THR A 91 -5.65 -14.36 4.41
N LEU A 92 -6.88 -14.10 4.81
CA LEU A 92 -7.24 -14.06 6.24
C LEU A 92 -7.08 -15.42 6.92
N SER A 93 -7.33 -16.52 6.20
CA SER A 93 -7.26 -17.88 6.74
C SER A 93 -5.87 -18.50 6.67
N GLN A 94 -5.13 -18.26 5.60
CA GLN A 94 -3.88 -18.97 5.25
C GLN A 94 -2.72 -18.06 4.85
N GLY A 95 -2.88 -16.74 4.93
CA GLY A 95 -1.85 -15.80 4.52
C GLY A 95 -0.64 -15.81 5.45
N THR A 96 0.51 -15.38 4.91
CA THR A 96 1.77 -15.27 5.64
C THR A 96 1.93 -13.89 6.28
N THR A 97 2.69 -13.86 7.37
CA THR A 97 3.07 -12.63 8.08
C THR A 97 4.52 -12.31 7.76
N ILE A 98 4.78 -11.09 7.29
CA ILE A 98 6.13 -10.62 7.00
C ILE A 98 6.50 -9.53 8.02
N GLY A 99 7.74 -9.57 8.51
CA GLY A 99 8.28 -8.53 9.40
C GLY A 99 7.69 -8.52 10.81
N GLY A 100 7.30 -9.68 11.37
CA GLY A 100 6.79 -9.78 12.75
C GLY A 100 5.37 -9.21 12.93
N SER A 101 4.67 -8.89 11.84
CA SER A 101 3.29 -8.42 11.93
C SER A 101 2.36 -9.55 12.37
N ALA A 102 1.52 -9.32 13.38
CA ALA A 102 0.55 -10.30 13.89
C ALA A 102 -0.61 -10.63 12.94
N ALA A 103 -0.58 -10.19 11.67
CA ALA A 103 -1.63 -10.42 10.69
C ALA A 103 -1.11 -10.91 9.36
N SER A 104 -1.75 -11.94 8.87
CA SER A 104 -1.57 -12.43 7.51
C SER A 104 -2.05 -11.38 6.50
N ARG A 105 -1.13 -10.89 5.67
CA ARG A 105 -1.40 -9.85 4.66
C ARG A 105 -0.94 -10.25 3.28
N TRP A 106 -0.08 -11.28 3.21
CA TRP A 106 0.66 -11.64 2.02
C TRP A 106 0.31 -13.06 1.60
N ILE A 107 0.35 -13.29 0.31
CA ILE A 107 0.31 -14.64 -0.28
C ILE A 107 1.65 -14.88 -0.94
N ASP A 108 2.33 -15.93 -0.53
CA ASP A 108 3.56 -16.36 -1.18
C ASP A 108 3.24 -17.15 -2.44
N ILE A 109 3.84 -16.73 -3.55
CA ILE A 109 3.70 -17.46 -4.82
C ILE A 109 4.67 -18.64 -4.74
N PRO A 110 4.15 -19.89 -4.74
CA PRO A 110 5.01 -21.06 -4.67
C PRO A 110 5.98 -21.07 -5.85
N PHE A 111 7.19 -21.57 -5.61
CA PHE A 111 8.31 -21.69 -6.57
C PHE A 111 8.99 -20.38 -7.02
N VAL A 112 8.40 -19.21 -6.81
CA VAL A 112 8.97 -17.93 -7.27
C VAL A 112 9.64 -17.16 -6.14
N GLY A 113 9.31 -17.45 -4.87
CA GLY A 113 9.84 -16.75 -3.70
C GLY A 113 9.44 -15.27 -3.66
N ILE A 114 8.33 -14.92 -4.30
CA ILE A 114 7.74 -13.57 -4.29
C ILE A 114 6.41 -13.65 -3.57
N SER A 115 6.21 -12.77 -2.60
CA SER A 115 4.93 -12.57 -1.93
C SER A 115 4.23 -11.34 -2.50
N PHE A 116 2.92 -11.39 -2.64
CA PHE A 116 2.14 -10.22 -3.01
C PHE A 116 1.06 -9.91 -1.97
N GLN A 117 0.77 -8.64 -1.80
CA GLN A 117 -0.23 -8.17 -0.87
C GLN A 117 -1.60 -8.14 -1.55
N THR A 118 -2.54 -8.94 -1.06
CA THR A 118 -3.88 -9.06 -1.65
C THR A 118 -4.69 -7.77 -1.59
N SER A 119 -4.49 -6.94 -0.57
CA SER A 119 -5.17 -5.63 -0.47
C SER A 119 -4.78 -4.66 -1.59
N SER A 120 -3.56 -4.76 -2.15
CA SER A 120 -3.15 -3.94 -3.30
C SER A 120 -3.92 -4.33 -4.57
N LEU A 121 -4.10 -5.63 -4.81
CA LEU A 121 -4.94 -6.12 -5.91
C LEU A 121 -6.41 -5.73 -5.68
N ALA A 122 -6.90 -5.86 -4.46
CA ALA A 122 -8.24 -5.46 -4.06
C ALA A 122 -8.52 -3.98 -4.35
N ALA A 123 -7.56 -3.09 -4.11
CA ALA A 123 -7.66 -1.66 -4.43
C ALA A 123 -7.90 -1.44 -5.93
N ILE A 124 -7.10 -2.09 -6.78
CA ILE A 124 -7.23 -1.97 -8.25
C ILE A 124 -8.60 -2.47 -8.70
N ILE A 125 -9.07 -3.60 -8.18
CA ILE A 125 -10.37 -4.17 -8.52
C ILE A 125 -11.50 -3.23 -8.12
N LEU A 126 -11.49 -2.71 -6.89
CA LEU A 126 -12.53 -1.81 -6.39
C LEU A 126 -12.56 -0.48 -7.14
N ILE A 127 -11.40 0.13 -7.39
CA ILE A 127 -11.29 1.38 -8.15
C ILE A 127 -11.86 1.19 -9.56
N THR A 128 -11.47 0.12 -10.24
CA THR A 128 -11.94 -0.19 -11.59
C THR A 128 -13.44 -0.48 -11.61
N TYR A 129 -13.94 -1.22 -10.62
CA TYR A 129 -15.37 -1.51 -10.48
C TYR A 129 -16.18 -0.24 -10.22
N THR A 130 -15.72 0.60 -9.29
CA THR A 130 -16.39 1.87 -8.95
C THR A 130 -16.42 2.82 -10.15
N ALA A 131 -15.31 2.98 -10.86
CA ALA A 131 -15.26 3.77 -12.08
C ALA A 131 -16.22 3.25 -13.15
N ARG A 132 -16.33 1.92 -13.29
CA ARG A 132 -17.31 1.30 -14.19
C ARG A 132 -18.75 1.59 -13.75
N TYR A 133 -19.06 1.47 -12.46
CA TYR A 133 -20.38 1.78 -11.93
C TYR A 133 -20.76 3.22 -12.26
N LEU A 134 -19.90 4.16 -11.95
CA LEU A 134 -20.09 5.59 -12.23
C LEU A 134 -20.28 5.91 -13.71
N SER A 135 -19.60 5.20 -14.60
CA SER A 135 -19.74 5.37 -16.05
C SER A 135 -21.08 4.91 -16.63
N LYS A 136 -21.88 4.15 -15.86
CA LYS A 136 -23.16 3.55 -16.33
C LYS A 136 -24.39 4.19 -15.74
N VAL A 137 -24.26 4.82 -14.58
CA VAL A 137 -25.38 5.29 -13.79
C VAL A 137 -25.61 6.78 -14.00
N ASP A 138 -26.86 7.17 -14.21
CA ASP A 138 -27.25 8.58 -14.21
C ASP A 138 -27.32 9.07 -12.76
N LEU A 139 -26.23 9.74 -12.34
CA LEU A 139 -26.04 10.20 -10.97
C LEU A 139 -27.10 11.21 -10.53
N SER A 140 -27.71 11.94 -11.47
CA SER A 140 -28.74 12.96 -11.17
C SER A 140 -30.08 12.36 -10.75
N LYS A 141 -30.36 11.13 -11.21
CA LYS A 141 -31.66 10.46 -10.98
C LYS A 141 -31.59 9.31 -9.96
N THR A 142 -30.38 8.90 -9.59
CA THR A 142 -30.18 7.71 -8.76
C THR A 142 -30.56 7.97 -7.30
N LYS A 143 -31.46 7.17 -6.74
CA LYS A 143 -31.80 7.21 -5.33
C LYS A 143 -30.76 6.51 -4.46
N PHE A 144 -30.57 6.96 -3.24
CA PHE A 144 -29.59 6.39 -2.30
C PHE A 144 -29.76 4.86 -2.14
N LYS A 145 -31.00 4.38 -1.99
CA LYS A 145 -31.28 2.94 -1.84
C LYS A 145 -30.80 2.09 -3.02
N GLU A 146 -30.83 2.66 -4.23
CA GLU A 146 -30.42 1.96 -5.45
C GLU A 146 -28.88 1.82 -5.55
N THR A 147 -28.14 2.60 -4.78
CA THR A 147 -26.67 2.54 -4.74
C THR A 147 -26.16 1.51 -3.73
N ILE A 148 -26.98 1.08 -2.77
CA ILE A 148 -26.53 0.24 -1.66
C ILE A 148 -25.97 -1.10 -2.15
N ILE A 149 -26.74 -1.83 -2.94
CA ILE A 149 -26.32 -3.17 -3.41
C ILE A 149 -25.20 -3.08 -4.46
N PRO A 150 -25.33 -2.29 -5.54
CA PRO A 150 -24.34 -2.34 -6.61
C PRO A 150 -23.05 -1.57 -6.32
N LEU A 151 -23.03 -0.61 -5.40
CA LEU A 151 -21.86 0.20 -5.10
C LEU A 151 -21.31 -0.08 -3.69
N TRP A 152 -22.13 0.14 -2.68
CA TRP A 152 -21.67 0.13 -1.29
C TRP A 152 -21.41 -1.28 -0.75
N LEU A 153 -22.25 -2.25 -1.11
CA LEU A 153 -22.06 -3.63 -0.65
C LEU A 153 -20.69 -4.21 -1.06
N PRO A 154 -20.24 -4.14 -2.33
CA PRO A 154 -18.90 -4.58 -2.70
C PRO A 154 -17.80 -3.81 -1.98
N ILE A 155 -17.92 -2.49 -1.88
CA ILE A 155 -16.93 -1.64 -1.19
C ILE A 155 -16.77 -2.12 0.25
N PHE A 156 -17.87 -2.27 1.00
CA PHE A 156 -17.81 -2.69 2.40
C PHE A 156 -17.34 -4.12 2.58
N ALA A 157 -17.77 -5.03 1.71
CA ALA A 157 -17.31 -6.42 1.77
C ALA A 157 -15.77 -6.49 1.70
N TYR A 158 -15.16 -5.74 0.79
CA TYR A 158 -13.71 -5.68 0.66
C TYR A 158 -13.04 -4.98 1.86
N ILE A 159 -13.54 -3.81 2.23
CA ILE A 159 -12.99 -3.05 3.35
C ILE A 159 -13.05 -3.87 4.64
N PHE A 160 -14.17 -4.56 4.90
CA PHE A 160 -14.34 -5.38 6.09
C PHE A 160 -13.37 -6.57 6.16
N LEU A 161 -13.04 -7.18 5.01
CA LEU A 161 -12.03 -8.23 4.93
C LEU A 161 -10.60 -7.72 5.09
N ILE A 162 -10.30 -6.50 4.63
CA ILE A 162 -8.97 -5.90 4.75
C ILE A 162 -8.74 -5.34 6.16
N LEU A 163 -9.74 -4.79 6.80
CA LEU A 163 -9.67 -4.05 8.05
C LEU A 163 -8.97 -4.82 9.19
N PRO A 164 -9.26 -6.11 9.47
CA PRO A 164 -8.60 -6.85 10.52
C PRO A 164 -7.09 -7.04 10.28
N SER A 165 -6.68 -7.14 9.02
CA SER A 165 -5.30 -7.36 8.66
C SER A 165 -4.50 -6.06 8.48
N ASN A 166 -5.14 -4.99 7.97
CA ASN A 166 -4.47 -3.72 7.67
C ASN A 166 -5.44 -2.53 7.66
N LEU A 167 -5.63 -1.91 8.82
CA LEU A 167 -6.48 -0.74 8.99
C LEU A 167 -6.06 0.43 8.07
N SER A 168 -4.75 0.69 7.97
CA SER A 168 -4.24 1.80 7.15
C SER A 168 -4.56 1.61 5.66
N SER A 169 -4.36 0.40 5.12
CA SER A 169 -4.72 0.10 3.73
C SER A 169 -6.23 0.18 3.49
N ALA A 170 -7.04 -0.32 4.43
CA ALA A 170 -8.50 -0.22 4.36
C ALA A 170 -8.96 1.25 4.28
N LEU A 171 -8.41 2.11 5.14
CA LEU A 171 -8.71 3.54 5.15
C LEU A 171 -8.23 4.27 3.89
N LEU A 172 -7.02 3.95 3.39
CA LEU A 172 -6.50 4.54 2.15
C LEU A 172 -7.36 4.15 0.94
N ILE A 173 -7.73 2.88 0.82
CA ILE A 173 -8.59 2.41 -0.27
C ILE A 173 -9.96 3.09 -0.16
N PHE A 174 -10.57 3.13 1.02
CA PHE A 174 -11.85 3.77 1.24
C PHE A 174 -11.80 5.26 0.89
N SER A 175 -10.79 5.99 1.37
CA SER A 175 -10.60 7.42 1.06
C SER A 175 -10.43 7.66 -0.43
N SER A 176 -9.67 6.82 -1.13
CA SER A 176 -9.49 6.90 -2.58
C SER A 176 -10.82 6.70 -3.33
N LEU A 177 -11.65 5.75 -2.88
CA LEU A 177 -12.97 5.52 -3.46
C LEU A 177 -13.91 6.71 -3.24
N ILE A 178 -13.91 7.28 -2.03
CA ILE A 178 -14.70 8.49 -1.73
C ILE A 178 -14.26 9.66 -2.60
N LEU A 179 -12.95 9.85 -2.80
CA LEU A 179 -12.44 10.89 -3.70
C LEU A 179 -12.91 10.67 -5.14
N ILE A 180 -12.88 9.45 -5.65
CA ILE A 180 -13.38 9.13 -6.99
C ILE A 180 -14.88 9.42 -7.11
N LEU A 181 -15.67 9.04 -6.11
CA LEU A 181 -17.10 9.34 -6.05
C LEU A 181 -17.35 10.85 -6.05
N PHE A 182 -16.61 11.59 -5.24
CA PHE A 182 -16.71 13.04 -5.14
C PHE A 182 -16.37 13.74 -6.48
N ILE A 183 -15.22 13.40 -7.08
CA ILE A 183 -14.76 13.98 -8.36
C ILE A 183 -15.73 13.63 -9.50
N SER A 184 -16.37 12.47 -9.46
CA SER A 184 -17.34 12.05 -10.49
C SER A 184 -18.69 12.77 -10.42
N GLY A 185 -18.92 13.63 -9.43
CA GLY A 185 -20.19 14.31 -9.22
C GLY A 185 -21.26 13.44 -8.54
N PHE A 186 -20.86 12.39 -7.81
CA PHE A 186 -21.80 11.59 -7.01
C PHE A 186 -22.51 12.48 -5.98
N PRO A 187 -23.84 12.32 -5.74
CA PRO A 187 -24.59 13.22 -4.87
C PRO A 187 -23.98 13.29 -3.45
N ILE A 188 -23.59 14.49 -3.03
CA ILE A 188 -22.93 14.70 -1.74
C ILE A 188 -23.83 14.30 -0.57
N THR A 189 -25.15 14.41 -0.74
CA THR A 189 -26.15 13.93 0.25
C THR A 189 -26.09 12.43 0.46
N HIS A 190 -25.74 11.66 -0.58
CA HIS A 190 -25.57 10.21 -0.47
C HIS A 190 -24.25 9.88 0.25
N LEU A 191 -23.18 10.61 -0.02
CA LEU A 191 -21.91 10.47 0.71
C LEU A 191 -22.09 10.80 2.20
N LEU A 192 -22.75 11.92 2.53
CA LEU A 192 -23.04 12.30 3.92
C LEU A 192 -23.87 11.24 4.65
N LYS A 193 -24.93 10.72 4.02
CA LYS A 193 -25.72 9.62 4.60
C LYS A 193 -24.86 8.41 4.89
N MET A 194 -23.93 8.08 3.98
CA MET A 194 -23.04 6.95 4.16
C MET A 194 -22.04 7.18 5.29
N PHE A 195 -21.46 8.37 5.41
CA PHE A 195 -20.60 8.73 6.54
C PHE A 195 -21.34 8.68 7.88
N LEU A 196 -22.60 9.11 7.93
CA LEU A 196 -23.43 9.02 9.14
C LEU A 196 -23.69 7.55 9.54
N ILE A 197 -24.04 6.70 8.56
CA ILE A 197 -24.23 5.26 8.80
C ILE A 197 -22.94 4.61 9.31
N LEU A 198 -21.81 4.90 8.67
CA LEU A 198 -20.50 4.37 9.09
C LEU A 198 -20.09 4.87 10.46
N GLY A 199 -20.26 6.16 10.73
CA GLY A 199 -19.99 6.74 12.04
C GLY A 199 -20.82 6.07 13.14
N PHE A 200 -22.11 5.87 12.89
CA PHE A 200 -22.98 5.16 13.83
C PHE A 200 -22.54 3.71 14.05
N LEU A 201 -22.28 2.96 12.96
CA LEU A 201 -21.85 1.57 13.06
C LEU A 201 -20.47 1.44 13.74
N SER A 202 -19.53 2.35 13.46
CA SER A 202 -18.20 2.36 14.10
C SER A 202 -18.31 2.64 15.59
N THR A 203 -19.16 3.61 15.98
CA THR A 203 -19.38 3.94 17.38
C THR A 203 -20.05 2.79 18.12
N ALA A 204 -21.07 2.18 17.52
CA ALA A 204 -21.75 1.01 18.07
C ALA A 204 -20.77 -0.17 18.23
N PHE A 205 -19.95 -0.42 17.20
CA PHE A 205 -18.93 -1.48 17.24
C PHE A 205 -17.92 -1.24 18.36
N PHE A 206 -17.42 -0.01 18.49
CA PHE A 206 -16.46 0.34 19.54
C PHE A 206 -17.05 0.19 20.94
N PHE A 207 -18.32 0.59 21.10
CA PHE A 207 -19.05 0.42 22.36
C PHE A 207 -19.24 -1.07 22.73
N LEU A 208 -19.65 -1.89 21.75
CA LEU A 208 -19.81 -3.34 21.94
C LEU A 208 -18.46 -4.02 22.27
N ALA A 209 -17.40 -3.65 21.57
CA ALA A 209 -16.06 -4.18 21.79
C ALA A 209 -15.52 -3.85 23.18
N LYS A 210 -15.81 -2.64 23.69
CA LYS A 210 -15.44 -2.24 25.05
C LYS A 210 -16.25 -2.98 26.12
N THR A 211 -17.51 -3.30 25.81
CA THR A 211 -18.43 -3.98 26.75
C THR A 211 -18.17 -5.50 26.82
N TYR A 212 -17.75 -6.11 25.71
CA TYR A 212 -17.52 -7.57 25.60
C TYR A 212 -16.13 -7.88 25.04
N PRO A 213 -15.02 -7.53 25.75
CA PRO A 213 -13.66 -7.65 25.22
C PRO A 213 -13.29 -9.09 24.83
N ASP A 214 -13.76 -10.09 25.58
CA ASP A 214 -13.43 -11.52 25.36
C ASP A 214 -14.00 -12.10 24.06
N GLN A 215 -14.99 -11.44 23.46
CA GLN A 215 -15.65 -11.91 22.22
C GLN A 215 -15.04 -11.32 20.96
N PHE A 216 -14.15 -10.33 21.11
CA PHE A 216 -13.51 -9.66 19.97
C PHE A 216 -12.05 -10.06 19.84
N PRO A 217 -11.50 -10.11 18.62
CA PRO A 217 -10.10 -10.44 18.39
C PRO A 217 -9.17 -9.46 19.13
N ASN A 218 -8.04 -9.93 19.67
CA ASN A 218 -6.98 -9.16 20.37
C ASN A 218 -6.43 -7.92 19.63
N ARG A 219 -6.94 -7.62 18.45
CA ARG A 219 -6.55 -6.47 17.64
C ARG A 219 -7.22 -5.15 18.03
N ILE A 220 -8.35 -5.22 18.70
CA ILE A 220 -8.98 -4.01 19.24
C ILE A 220 -8.06 -3.36 20.26
N ASP A 221 -7.41 -4.17 21.11
CA ASP A 221 -6.40 -3.68 22.04
C ASP A 221 -5.24 -2.98 21.34
N THR A 222 -4.84 -3.50 20.16
CA THR A 222 -3.82 -2.85 19.35
C THR A 222 -4.30 -1.52 18.76
N TRP A 223 -5.56 -1.38 18.41
CA TRP A 223 -6.11 -0.11 17.90
C TRP A 223 -6.31 0.90 19.03
N VAL A 224 -6.84 0.44 20.15
CA VAL A 224 -7.01 1.26 21.37
C VAL A 224 -5.63 1.74 21.84
N SER A 225 -4.66 0.84 21.97
CA SER A 225 -3.31 1.21 22.39
C SER A 225 -2.63 2.19 21.43
N ARG A 226 -2.87 2.10 20.11
CA ARG A 226 -2.35 3.08 19.14
C ARG A 226 -2.99 4.46 19.31
N ILE A 227 -4.28 4.53 19.65
CA ILE A 227 -4.97 5.80 19.89
C ILE A 227 -4.50 6.39 21.22
N GLU A 228 -4.41 5.59 22.27
CA GLU A 228 -3.97 6.01 23.58
C GLU A 228 -2.48 6.41 23.58
N ASN A 229 -1.64 5.61 22.92
CA ASN A 229 -0.20 5.86 22.83
C ASN A 229 0.18 6.90 21.77
N PHE A 230 -0.77 7.40 20.97
CA PHE A 230 -0.48 8.51 20.05
C PHE A 230 -0.06 9.78 20.81
N ASN A 231 -0.55 9.96 22.02
CA ASN A 231 -0.18 11.05 22.93
C ASN A 231 0.89 10.69 23.97
N SER A 232 1.15 9.40 24.20
CA SER A 232 2.14 8.94 25.15
C SER A 232 3.41 8.49 24.44
N ASN A 233 4.56 8.99 24.88
CA ASN A 233 5.88 8.62 24.35
C ASN A 233 6.35 7.19 24.74
N ASP A 234 5.44 6.31 25.16
CA ASP A 234 5.75 5.05 25.83
C ASP A 234 6.00 3.84 24.91
N ASN A 235 5.84 3.97 23.60
CA ASN A 235 6.22 2.90 22.66
C ASN A 235 7.73 2.86 22.44
N LEU A 236 8.44 2.16 23.29
CA LEU A 236 9.91 2.06 23.27
C LEU A 236 10.45 1.59 21.90
N ASP A 237 9.84 0.58 21.28
CA ASP A 237 10.30 0.04 19.99
C ASP A 237 10.02 0.98 18.81
N ALA A 238 8.83 1.58 18.75
CA ALA A 238 8.50 2.55 17.70
C ALA A 238 9.33 3.82 17.86
N ASN A 239 9.51 4.29 19.10
CA ASN A 239 10.36 5.43 19.41
C ASN A 239 11.83 5.14 19.07
N TYR A 240 12.32 3.92 19.31
CA TYR A 240 13.68 3.52 18.93
C TYR A 240 13.90 3.64 17.42
N GLN A 241 13.00 3.09 16.61
CA GLN A 241 13.10 3.14 15.14
C GLN A 241 13.04 4.57 14.63
N ILE A 242 12.10 5.38 15.12
CA ILE A 242 11.94 6.78 14.75
C ILE A 242 13.19 7.60 15.15
N GLN A 243 13.73 7.38 16.34
CA GLN A 243 14.94 8.06 16.78
C GLN A 243 16.14 7.69 15.92
N ARG A 244 16.31 6.40 15.57
CA ARG A 244 17.39 5.95 14.66
C ARG A 244 17.24 6.53 13.26
N ALA A 245 16.02 6.63 12.73
CA ALA A 245 15.76 7.28 11.46
C ALA A 245 16.10 8.79 11.50
N LYS A 246 15.75 9.49 12.60
CA LYS A 246 16.14 10.90 12.80
C LYS A 246 17.66 11.07 12.89
N ILE A 247 18.36 10.16 13.57
CA ILE A 247 19.83 10.18 13.64
C ILE A 247 20.42 9.97 12.24
N ALA A 248 19.90 9.02 11.46
CA ALA A 248 20.34 8.81 10.07
C ALA A 248 20.20 10.08 9.24
N ILE A 249 19.04 10.73 9.28
CA ILE A 249 18.79 11.99 8.56
C ILE A 249 19.74 13.09 9.02
N ASN A 250 19.98 13.22 10.33
CA ASN A 250 20.89 14.21 10.88
C ASN A 250 22.35 13.97 10.47
N ASN A 251 22.80 12.71 10.48
CA ASN A 251 24.15 12.32 10.06
C ASN A 251 24.41 12.63 8.59
N GLY A 252 23.38 12.54 7.75
CA GLY A 252 23.48 12.81 6.33
C GLY A 252 23.79 14.27 5.99
N GLY A 253 23.36 15.22 6.83
CA GLY A 253 23.58 16.65 6.58
C GLY A 253 23.13 17.07 5.17
N LEU A 254 23.86 17.98 4.53
CA LEU A 254 23.52 18.48 3.19
C LEU A 254 23.94 17.53 2.06
N ILE A 255 25.11 16.90 2.16
CA ILE A 255 25.76 16.17 1.05
C ILE A 255 25.73 14.65 1.26
N GLY A 256 25.55 14.19 2.52
CA GLY A 256 25.59 12.78 2.89
C GLY A 256 26.99 12.28 3.28
N VAL A 257 27.02 11.09 3.91
CA VAL A 257 28.28 10.43 4.31
C VAL A 257 28.91 9.63 3.15
N GLY A 258 28.22 9.50 2.04
CA GLY A 258 28.62 8.78 0.85
C GLY A 258 27.87 7.45 0.65
N ALA A 259 27.74 7.06 -0.62
CA ALA A 259 27.00 5.84 -1.03
C ALA A 259 27.57 4.60 -0.32
N GLY A 260 26.70 3.77 0.23
CA GLY A 260 27.07 2.55 0.93
C GLY A 260 27.67 2.73 2.33
N LYS A 261 27.87 3.97 2.81
CA LYS A 261 28.52 4.27 4.08
C LYS A 261 27.58 4.55 5.24
N SER A 262 26.27 4.34 5.06
CA SER A 262 25.32 4.48 6.16
C SER A 262 25.68 3.56 7.32
N ILE A 263 25.75 4.11 8.53
CA ILE A 263 25.95 3.38 9.77
C ILE A 263 24.59 2.88 10.30
N MET A 264 23.57 3.69 10.12
CA MET A 264 22.23 3.39 10.66
C MET A 264 21.55 2.23 9.96
N LYS A 265 21.94 1.84 8.74
CA LYS A 265 21.42 0.64 8.06
C LYS A 265 21.55 -0.65 8.90
N ASN A 266 22.57 -0.72 9.75
CA ASN A 266 22.84 -1.88 10.60
C ASN A 266 22.08 -1.84 11.94
N HIS A 267 21.53 -0.69 12.31
CA HIS A 267 20.86 -0.45 13.59
C HIS A 267 19.37 -0.19 13.43
N LEU A 268 18.91 -0.04 12.19
CA LEU A 268 17.53 0.31 11.87
C LEU A 268 16.80 -0.94 11.36
N PRO A 269 15.93 -1.55 12.15
CA PRO A 269 15.07 -2.62 11.65
C PRO A 269 14.29 -2.12 10.43
N GLN A 270 14.15 -2.96 9.41
CA GLN A 270 13.48 -2.61 8.14
C GLN A 270 14.10 -1.40 7.39
N SER A 271 15.42 -1.23 7.51
CA SER A 271 16.18 -0.22 6.76
C SER A 271 16.04 -0.33 5.24
N ASN A 272 15.69 -1.52 4.73
CA ASN A 272 15.47 -1.81 3.32
C ASN A 272 14.02 -1.59 2.84
N SER A 273 13.10 -1.22 3.72
CA SER A 273 11.69 -1.00 3.40
C SER A 273 11.19 0.32 3.98
N ASP A 274 10.67 0.31 5.19
CA ASP A 274 9.94 1.44 5.78
C ASP A 274 10.83 2.66 6.06
N PHE A 275 12.12 2.44 6.32
CA PHE A 275 13.08 3.49 6.64
C PHE A 275 14.15 3.72 5.57
N ILE A 276 13.94 3.20 4.36
CA ILE A 276 14.90 3.35 3.25
C ILE A 276 15.21 4.83 2.94
N PHE A 277 14.21 5.71 3.06
CA PHE A 277 14.41 7.14 2.84
C PHE A 277 15.40 7.76 3.83
N ALA A 278 15.37 7.35 5.10
CA ALA A 278 16.33 7.81 6.10
C ALA A 278 17.77 7.36 5.73
N ILE A 279 17.94 6.15 5.21
CA ILE A 279 19.22 5.65 4.72
C ILE A 279 19.70 6.44 3.49
N ILE A 280 18.78 6.75 2.56
CA ILE A 280 19.09 7.58 1.39
C ILE A 280 19.59 8.96 1.82
N VAL A 281 18.91 9.59 2.79
CA VAL A 281 19.34 10.90 3.29
C VAL A 281 20.66 10.79 4.05
N GLU A 282 20.93 9.72 4.81
CA GLU A 282 22.23 9.51 5.45
C GLU A 282 23.33 9.41 4.41
N GLU A 283 23.14 8.67 3.31
CA GLU A 283 24.17 8.44 2.30
C GLU A 283 24.37 9.59 1.31
N TYR A 284 23.26 10.24 0.89
CA TYR A 284 23.26 11.26 -0.18
C TYR A 284 22.90 12.67 0.32
N GLY A 285 22.68 12.83 1.61
CA GLY A 285 22.28 14.09 2.24
C GLY A 285 20.86 14.52 1.92
N ILE A 286 20.47 15.66 2.48
CA ILE A 286 19.17 16.29 2.18
C ILE A 286 19.05 16.60 0.69
N ALA A 287 20.16 16.97 0.01
CA ALA A 287 20.16 17.22 -1.43
C ALA A 287 19.74 15.99 -2.23
N GLY A 288 20.29 14.79 -1.94
CA GLY A 288 19.86 13.54 -2.56
C GLY A 288 18.43 13.14 -2.21
N GLY A 289 18.03 13.30 -0.94
CA GLY A 289 16.66 13.05 -0.50
C GLY A 289 15.63 13.95 -1.20
N SER A 290 15.95 15.24 -1.35
CA SER A 290 15.06 16.21 -2.03
C SER A 290 14.92 15.95 -3.53
N LEU A 291 15.93 15.36 -4.16
CA LEU A 291 15.89 15.05 -5.59
C LEU A 291 14.93 13.88 -5.91
N ILE A 292 14.62 13.05 -4.91
CA ILE A 292 13.73 11.90 -5.07
C ILE A 292 12.26 12.30 -4.87
N ILE A 293 12.00 13.30 -4.02
CA ILE A 293 10.66 13.85 -3.75
C ILE A 293 10.26 14.84 -4.85
#